data_da051443b2304a05188137291d1112b2
#
_entry.id   da051443b2304a05188137291d1112b2
#
_cell.length_a   1.000
_cell.length_b   1.000
_cell.length_c   1.000
_cell.angle_alpha   90.00
_cell.angle_beta   90.00
_cell.angle_gamma   90.00
#
_symmetry.space_group_name_H-M   'P 1'
#
loop_
_entity.id
_entity.type
_entity.pdbx_description
1 polymer ?
#
loop_
_entity_poly.entity_id
_entity_poly.type
_entity_poly.pdbx_seq_one_letter_code
_entity_poly.pdbx_strand_id
1 'polypeptide(L)'
;CFELSNEVLATVTLDYFRPQNAPTHADDRLRIVGTQGIIEVQNGKTLLVKDNIQELPLESNVPSFFVDFANQVKTGSPCRISSSESIELMRVAIGARISAEQKEKFIY
;
A
#
# COMPACT_ATOMS: atom_id res chain seq x y z
N CYS A 1 12.83 4.45 -2.02
CA CYS A 1 12.88 3.27 -2.88
C CYS A 1 13.31 2.07 -2.06
N PHE A 2 12.68 0.95 -2.29
CA PHE A 2 12.98 -0.33 -1.64
C PHE A 2 13.36 -1.35 -2.72
N GLU A 3 14.37 -2.13 -2.44
CA GLU A 3 14.77 -3.29 -3.24
C GLU A 3 14.45 -4.54 -2.42
N LEU A 4 13.59 -5.39 -2.94
CA LEU A 4 13.15 -6.61 -2.28
C LEU A 4 14.02 -7.79 -2.71
N SER A 5 14.07 -8.85 -1.90
CA SER A 5 14.90 -10.03 -2.14
C SER A 5 14.58 -10.79 -3.44
N ASN A 6 13.41 -10.55 -4.02
CA ASN A 6 12.95 -11.15 -5.28
C ASN A 6 13.13 -10.24 -6.51
N GLU A 7 14.08 -9.30 -6.45
CA GLU A 7 14.41 -8.33 -7.52
C GLU A 7 13.28 -7.34 -7.83
N VAL A 8 12.27 -7.23 -6.97
CA VAL A 8 11.20 -6.24 -7.10
C VAL A 8 11.68 -4.91 -6.53
N LEU A 9 11.48 -3.83 -7.30
CA LEU A 9 11.68 -2.46 -6.85
C LEU A 9 10.34 -1.85 -6.46
N ALA A 10 10.29 -1.26 -5.26
CA ALA A 10 9.13 -0.52 -4.80
C ALA A 10 9.51 0.93 -4.48
N THR A 11 8.69 1.87 -4.92
CA THR A 11 8.84 3.29 -4.61
C THR A 11 7.59 3.78 -3.91
N VAL A 12 7.77 4.42 -2.76
CA VAL A 12 6.70 5.10 -2.03
C VAL A 12 6.97 6.60 -2.08
N THR A 13 5.99 7.36 -2.55
CA THR A 13 6.04 8.82 -2.56
C THR A 13 4.94 9.34 -1.65
N LEU A 14 5.30 10.20 -0.71
CA LEU A 14 4.36 10.87 0.18
C LEU A 14 4.41 12.36 -0.12
N ASP A 15 3.26 12.95 -0.38
CA ASP A 15 3.09 14.36 -0.69
C ASP A 15 2.01 14.95 0.22
N TYR A 16 2.36 16.02 0.93
CA TYR A 16 1.44 16.75 1.80
C TYR A 16 0.92 18.05 1.18
N PHE A 17 1.46 18.44 0.00
CA PHE A 17 1.10 19.67 -0.67
C PHE A 17 -0.04 19.45 -1.66
N ARG A 18 -1.24 19.38 -1.13
CA ARG A 18 -2.43 19.26 -1.98
C ARG A 18 -3.13 20.62 -2.11
N PRO A 19 -3.47 21.05 -3.34
CA PRO A 19 -4.18 22.31 -3.53
C PRO A 19 -5.56 22.26 -2.86
N GLN A 20 -5.99 23.39 -2.33
CA GLN A 20 -7.28 23.51 -1.64
C GLN A 20 -8.48 23.08 -2.50
N ASN A 21 -8.38 23.25 -3.81
CA ASN A 21 -9.41 22.88 -4.79
C ASN A 21 -9.22 21.47 -5.38
N ALA A 22 -8.40 20.62 -4.77
CA ALA A 22 -8.26 19.25 -5.24
C ALA A 22 -9.58 18.48 -5.09
N PRO A 23 -9.95 17.63 -6.07
CA PRO A 23 -11.25 16.96 -6.08
C PRO A 23 -11.42 15.92 -4.96
N THR A 24 -10.32 15.48 -4.35
CA THR A 24 -10.31 14.51 -3.26
C THR A 24 -9.36 14.97 -2.16
N HIS A 25 -9.61 14.55 -0.92
CA HIS A 25 -8.72 14.83 0.21
C HIS A 25 -7.39 14.08 0.08
N ALA A 26 -7.44 12.83 -0.38
CA ALA A 26 -6.27 11.98 -0.62
C ALA A 26 -6.08 11.74 -2.12
N ASP A 27 -4.85 11.45 -2.53
CA ASP A 27 -4.48 11.03 -3.88
C ASP A 27 -3.70 9.72 -3.80
N ASP A 28 -4.38 8.69 -3.29
CA ASP A 28 -3.79 7.38 -3.14
C ASP A 28 -3.68 6.71 -4.51
N ARG A 29 -2.45 6.39 -4.88
CA ARG A 29 -2.15 5.72 -6.15
C ARG A 29 -1.32 4.48 -5.87
N LEU A 30 -1.68 3.38 -6.50
CA LEU A 30 -0.90 2.16 -6.51
C LEU A 30 -0.68 1.75 -7.96
N ARG A 31 0.56 1.44 -8.32
CA ARG A 31 0.88 0.87 -9.63
C ARG A 31 1.81 -0.31 -9.44
N ILE A 32 1.34 -1.48 -9.87
CA ILE A 32 2.09 -2.74 -9.83
C ILE A 32 2.34 -3.17 -11.27
N VAL A 33 3.60 -3.32 -11.64
CA VAL A 33 4.02 -3.76 -12.96
C VAL A 33 4.55 -5.18 -12.85
N GLY A 34 3.97 -6.08 -13.60
CA GLY A 34 4.40 -7.47 -13.71
C GLY A 34 4.59 -7.89 -15.16
N THR A 35 5.14 -9.07 -15.37
CA THR A 35 5.38 -9.63 -16.71
C THR A 35 4.10 -9.93 -17.49
N GLN A 36 2.97 -10.04 -16.82
CA GLN A 36 1.66 -10.37 -17.42
C GLN A 36 0.69 -9.18 -17.52
N GLY A 37 1.13 -8.00 -17.11
CA GLY A 37 0.30 -6.79 -17.15
C GLY A 37 0.60 -5.82 -16.02
N ILE A 38 -0.21 -4.77 -15.95
CA ILE A 38 -0.09 -3.70 -14.96
C ILE A 38 -1.42 -3.58 -14.23
N ILE A 39 -1.37 -3.46 -12.91
CA ILE A 39 -2.52 -3.05 -12.09
C ILE A 39 -2.29 -1.62 -11.64
N GLU A 40 -3.30 -0.77 -11.87
CA GLU A 40 -3.31 0.62 -11.42
C GLU A 40 -4.54 0.88 -10.55
N VAL A 41 -4.32 1.49 -9.40
CA VAL A 41 -5.39 1.98 -8.52
C VAL A 41 -5.25 3.47 -8.41
N GLN A 42 -6.31 4.19 -8.80
CA GLN A 42 -6.38 5.64 -8.71
C GLN A 42 -7.85 6.11 -8.71
N ASN A 43 -8.15 7.12 -7.94
CA ASN A 43 -9.49 7.74 -7.87
C ASN A 43 -10.61 6.72 -7.56
N GLY A 44 -10.34 5.73 -6.72
CA GLY A 44 -11.30 4.69 -6.36
C GLY A 44 -11.58 3.65 -7.45
N LYS A 45 -10.79 3.62 -8.52
CA LYS A 45 -10.89 2.65 -9.59
C LYS A 45 -9.66 1.75 -9.62
N THR A 46 -9.88 0.49 -9.97
CA THR A 46 -8.80 -0.48 -10.21
C THR A 46 -8.82 -0.86 -11.68
N LEU A 47 -7.71 -0.64 -12.37
CA LEU A 47 -7.54 -0.94 -13.79
C LEU A 47 -6.54 -2.06 -13.97
N LEU A 48 -6.88 -3.05 -14.79
CA LEU A 48 -5.96 -4.04 -15.31
C LEU A 48 -5.60 -3.66 -16.74
N VAL A 49 -4.32 -3.40 -16.98
CA VAL A 49 -3.77 -3.03 -18.29
C VAL A 49 -2.98 -4.21 -18.85
N LYS A 50 -3.47 -4.76 -19.94
CA LYS A 50 -2.82 -5.79 -20.77
C LYS A 50 -2.90 -5.34 -22.23
N ASP A 51 -3.36 -6.20 -23.14
CA ASP A 51 -3.65 -5.80 -24.53
C ASP A 51 -4.77 -4.75 -24.62
N ASN A 52 -5.62 -4.73 -23.61
CA ASN A 52 -6.67 -3.72 -23.42
C ASN A 52 -6.70 -3.25 -21.94
N ILE A 53 -7.43 -2.18 -21.68
CA ILE A 53 -7.66 -1.66 -20.33
C ILE A 53 -9.03 -2.16 -19.86
N GLN A 54 -9.03 -2.84 -18.72
CA GLN A 54 -10.23 -3.37 -18.08
C GLN A 54 -10.36 -2.79 -16.66
N GLU A 55 -11.51 -2.21 -16.35
CA GLU A 55 -11.84 -1.82 -14.98
C GLU A 55 -12.25 -3.07 -14.19
N LEU A 56 -11.56 -3.34 -13.09
CA LEU A 56 -11.88 -4.45 -12.20
C LEU A 56 -12.89 -3.98 -11.14
N PRO A 57 -13.91 -4.80 -10.84
CA PRO A 57 -14.86 -4.47 -9.78
C PRO A 57 -14.16 -4.45 -8.43
N LEU A 58 -14.48 -3.44 -7.60
CA LEU A 58 -14.06 -3.40 -6.20
C LEU A 58 -15.05 -4.19 -5.36
N GLU A 59 -14.55 -4.98 -4.42
CA GLU A 59 -15.39 -5.62 -3.42
C GLU A 59 -16.00 -4.55 -2.50
N SER A 60 -17.32 -4.45 -2.48
CA SER A 60 -18.04 -3.45 -1.69
C SER A 60 -18.14 -3.77 -0.19
N ASN A 61 -17.84 -5.01 0.22
CA ASN A 61 -18.09 -5.51 1.57
C ASN A 61 -16.81 -5.75 2.39
N VAL A 62 -15.75 -4.98 2.13
CA VAL A 62 -14.53 -5.06 2.93
C VAL A 62 -14.77 -4.30 4.25
N PRO A 63 -14.84 -4.99 5.41
CA PRO A 63 -15.03 -4.32 6.70
C PRO A 63 -13.86 -3.35 6.98
N SER A 64 -14.14 -2.27 7.70
CA SER A 64 -13.08 -1.35 8.11
C SER A 64 -12.07 -2.06 9.02
N PHE A 65 -10.83 -1.59 9.07
CA PHE A 65 -9.80 -2.15 9.95
C PHE A 65 -10.22 -2.15 11.42
N PHE A 66 -10.98 -1.13 11.86
CA PHE A 66 -11.47 -1.08 13.22
C PHE A 66 -12.49 -2.19 13.52
N VAL A 67 -13.40 -2.46 12.61
CA VAL A 67 -14.39 -3.56 12.76
C VAL A 67 -13.68 -4.90 12.77
N ASP A 68 -12.70 -5.08 11.90
CA ASP A 68 -11.89 -6.29 11.82
C ASP A 68 -11.12 -6.54 13.13
N PHE A 69 -10.45 -5.52 13.66
CA PHE A 69 -9.80 -5.55 14.96
C PHE A 69 -10.78 -5.85 16.11
N ALA A 70 -11.92 -5.18 16.15
CA ALA A 70 -12.94 -5.40 17.19
C ALA A 70 -13.48 -6.84 17.15
N ASN A 71 -13.64 -7.43 15.97
CA ASN A 71 -14.02 -8.82 15.81
C ASN A 71 -12.93 -9.76 16.33
N GLN A 72 -11.66 -9.50 16.05
CA GLN A 72 -10.55 -10.28 16.60
C GLN A 72 -10.59 -10.29 18.15
N VAL A 73 -10.72 -9.13 18.75
CA VAL A 73 -10.78 -9.01 20.22
C VAL A 73 -11.98 -9.76 20.79
N LYS A 74 -13.12 -9.68 20.13
CA LYS A 74 -14.39 -10.25 20.61
C LYS A 74 -14.51 -11.76 20.38
N THR A 75 -14.01 -12.25 19.28
CA THR A 75 -14.26 -13.62 18.80
C THR A 75 -13.01 -14.47 18.64
N GLY A 76 -11.81 -13.88 18.70
CA GLY A 76 -10.55 -14.54 18.38
C GLY A 76 -10.30 -14.76 16.88
N SER A 77 -11.15 -14.23 16.01
CA SER A 77 -10.96 -14.33 14.55
C SER A 77 -9.69 -13.59 14.12
N PRO A 78 -8.88 -14.12 13.20
CA PRO A 78 -7.68 -13.43 12.76
C PRO A 78 -8.03 -12.14 12.00
N CYS A 79 -7.32 -11.04 12.32
CA CYS A 79 -7.38 -9.82 11.50
C CYS A 79 -6.69 -10.04 10.16
N ARG A 80 -7.12 -9.28 9.14
CA ARG A 80 -6.44 -9.24 7.83
C ARG A 80 -5.03 -8.68 7.91
N ILE A 81 -4.78 -7.78 8.84
CA ILE A 81 -3.45 -7.29 9.17
C ILE A 81 -3.16 -7.70 10.62
N SER A 82 -2.24 -8.62 10.80
CA SER A 82 -1.82 -9.08 12.12
C SER A 82 -0.95 -8.04 12.84
N SER A 83 -0.82 -8.19 14.16
CA SER A 83 0.09 -7.35 14.94
C SER A 83 1.55 -7.50 14.48
N SER A 84 1.97 -8.71 14.09
CA SER A 84 3.31 -8.95 13.56
C SER A 84 3.55 -8.21 12.25
N GLU A 85 2.61 -8.25 11.30
CA GLU A 85 2.72 -7.49 10.05
C GLU A 85 2.74 -5.98 10.29
N SER A 86 1.94 -5.49 11.23
CA SER A 86 1.96 -4.08 11.63
C SER A 86 3.31 -3.64 12.19
N ILE A 87 3.93 -4.48 13.03
CA ILE A 87 5.28 -4.23 13.57
C ILE A 87 6.32 -4.24 12.44
N GLU A 88 6.24 -5.20 11.52
CA GLU A 88 7.16 -5.28 10.37
C GLU A 88 7.05 -4.04 9.47
N LEU A 89 5.85 -3.56 9.18
CA LEU A 89 5.64 -2.32 8.43
C LEU A 89 6.30 -1.12 9.12
N MET A 90 6.18 -1.02 10.44
CA MET A 90 6.85 0.04 11.21
C MET A 90 8.37 -0.07 11.18
N ARG A 91 8.93 -1.28 11.25
CA ARG A 91 10.38 -1.51 11.13
C ARG A 91 10.91 -1.07 9.77
N VAL A 92 10.20 -1.42 8.69
CA VAL A 92 10.55 -0.97 7.33
C VAL A 92 10.50 0.56 7.21
N ALA A 93 9.48 1.20 7.77
CA ALA A 93 9.36 2.67 7.75
C ALA A 93 10.48 3.35 8.54
N ILE A 94 10.84 2.81 9.71
CA ILE A 94 11.96 3.31 10.53
C ILE A 94 13.29 3.10 9.79
N GLY A 95 13.49 1.92 9.18
CA GLY A 95 14.68 1.63 8.38
C GLY A 95 14.83 2.59 7.19
N ALA A 96 13.75 2.91 6.51
CA ALA A 96 13.76 3.90 5.42
C ALA A 96 14.15 5.30 5.91
N ARG A 97 13.68 5.72 7.10
CA ARG A 97 14.09 6.98 7.73
C ARG A 97 15.59 6.97 8.06
N ILE A 98 16.09 5.93 8.70
CA ILE A 98 17.51 5.80 9.05
C ILE A 98 18.38 5.85 7.78
N SER A 99 17.99 5.12 6.74
CA SER A 99 18.68 5.15 5.44
C SER A 99 18.74 6.57 4.85
N ALA A 100 17.66 7.31 4.94
CA ALA A 100 17.61 8.69 4.44
C ALA A 100 18.47 9.66 5.27
N GLU A 101 18.46 9.52 6.60
CA GLU A 101 19.25 10.36 7.51
C GLU A 101 20.75 10.09 7.37
N GLN A 102 21.14 8.82 7.26
CA GLN A 102 22.53 8.39 7.15
C GLN A 102 23.08 8.45 5.72
N LYS A 103 22.19 8.56 4.71
CA LYS A 103 22.51 8.49 3.27
C LYS A 103 23.20 7.17 2.89
N GLU A 104 22.83 6.10 3.57
CA GLU A 104 23.37 4.76 3.37
C GLU A 104 22.24 3.76 3.10
N LYS A 105 22.58 2.65 2.43
CA LYS A 105 21.63 1.55 2.22
C LYS A 105 21.36 0.86 3.55
N PHE A 106 20.10 0.85 3.99
CA PHE A 106 19.68 0.06 5.14
C PHE A 106 19.34 -1.36 4.66
N ILE A 107 19.94 -2.36 5.27
CA ILE A 107 19.67 -3.78 4.99
C ILE A 107 18.80 -4.31 6.13
N TYR A 108 17.69 -4.92 5.73
CA TYR A 108 16.66 -5.43 6.63
C TYR A 108 16.81 -6.94 6.85
#